data_2737aca4a084924e2486f3d452cb1140
#
_entry.id   2737aca4a084924e2486f3d452cb1140
#
_cell.length_a   1.000
_cell.length_b   1.000
_cell.length_c   1.000
_cell.angle_alpha   90.00
_cell.angle_beta   90.00
_cell.angle_gamma   90.00
#
_symmetry.space_group_name_H-M   'P 1'
#
loop_
_entity.id
_entity.type
_entity.pdbx_description
1 polymer ?
#
loop_
_entity_poly.entity_id
_entity_poly.type
_entity_poly.pdbx_seq_one_letter_code
_entity_poly.pdbx_strand_id
1 'polypeptide(L)'
;MKNFLTLVLILIVTMSLITPAQQNESKAMQEEIKDGVFVHISHGTEDPHRMLMGLTMAERMSADKDVILYIDITGIDVVLKDSPDLTLEPFASSKTLIQNLLKKGITIMACPTCLKAAGKSPEDLAEGISVADKDKFFNFTKGRILTIDY
;
A
#
# COMPACT_ATOMS: atom_id res chain seq x y z
N MET A 1 -33.10 -15.99 -55.75
CA MET A 1 -31.85 -16.61 -55.29
C MET A 1 -30.63 -15.71 -55.41
N LYS A 2 -30.52 -14.81 -56.40
CA LYS A 2 -29.34 -13.89 -56.52
C LYS A 2 -29.23 -12.85 -55.40
N ASN A 3 -30.35 -12.36 -54.86
CA ASN A 3 -30.34 -11.33 -53.81
C ASN A 3 -29.99 -11.87 -52.42
N PHE A 4 -30.20 -13.17 -52.16
CA PHE A 4 -29.86 -13.81 -50.89
C PHE A 4 -28.37 -14.01 -50.74
N LEU A 5 -27.70 -14.35 -51.84
CA LEU A 5 -26.22 -14.53 -51.85
C LEU A 5 -25.48 -13.20 -51.65
N THR A 6 -26.04 -12.11 -52.17
CA THR A 6 -25.45 -10.77 -52.03
C THR A 6 -25.58 -10.26 -50.57
N LEU A 7 -26.69 -10.58 -49.91
CA LEU A 7 -26.94 -10.16 -48.52
C LEU A 7 -26.00 -10.91 -47.53
N VAL A 8 -25.72 -12.20 -47.80
CA VAL A 8 -24.80 -13.01 -46.99
C VAL A 8 -23.36 -12.55 -47.16
N LEU A 9 -22.98 -12.11 -48.38
CA LEU A 9 -21.61 -11.61 -48.62
C LEU A 9 -21.33 -10.25 -47.91
N ILE A 10 -22.36 -9.38 -47.79
CA ILE A 10 -22.25 -8.11 -47.09
C ILE A 10 -22.16 -8.33 -45.56
N LEU A 11 -22.84 -9.35 -45.02
CA LEU A 11 -22.78 -9.66 -43.58
C LEU A 11 -21.43 -10.22 -43.12
N ILE A 12 -20.67 -10.88 -44.00
CA ILE A 12 -19.37 -11.47 -43.69
C ILE A 12 -18.25 -10.40 -43.71
N VAL A 13 -18.38 -9.34 -44.52
CA VAL A 13 -17.35 -8.28 -44.64
C VAL A 13 -17.35 -7.30 -43.47
N THR A 14 -18.47 -7.16 -42.74
CA THR A 14 -18.55 -6.23 -41.61
C THR A 14 -17.99 -6.81 -40.31
N MET A 15 -17.65 -8.10 -40.25
CA MET A 15 -17.15 -8.75 -39.02
C MET A 15 -15.62 -8.79 -38.89
N SER A 16 -14.87 -8.17 -39.80
CA SER A 16 -13.40 -8.35 -39.88
C SER A 16 -12.58 -7.06 -39.71
N LEU A 17 -13.07 -6.04 -38.99
CA LEU A 17 -12.27 -4.83 -38.73
C LEU A 17 -12.07 -4.53 -37.25
N ILE A 18 -11.85 -5.56 -36.43
CA ILE A 18 -11.20 -5.34 -35.15
C ILE A 18 -9.70 -5.43 -35.39
N THR A 19 -9.06 -4.28 -35.57
CA THR A 19 -7.63 -4.21 -35.79
C THR A 19 -6.87 -4.60 -34.51
N PRO A 20 -5.72 -5.29 -34.60
CA PRO A 20 -4.91 -5.65 -33.41
C PRO A 20 -4.48 -4.44 -32.58
N ALA A 21 -4.52 -3.23 -33.11
CA ALA A 21 -4.29 -1.99 -32.39
C ALA A 21 -5.36 -1.69 -31.33
N GLN A 22 -6.65 -1.97 -31.61
CA GLN A 22 -7.74 -1.77 -30.63
C GLN A 22 -7.70 -2.78 -29.46
N GLN A 23 -7.17 -3.97 -29.70
CA GLN A 23 -6.95 -4.95 -28.63
C GLN A 23 -5.78 -4.58 -27.70
N ASN A 24 -4.77 -3.88 -28.22
CA ASN A 24 -3.67 -3.41 -27.39
C ASN A 24 -4.03 -2.17 -26.55
N GLU A 25 -4.88 -1.27 -27.06
CA GLU A 25 -5.34 -0.10 -26.28
C GLU A 25 -6.28 -0.50 -25.13
N SER A 26 -7.14 -1.50 -25.32
CA SER A 26 -8.00 -2.00 -24.24
C SER A 26 -7.22 -2.76 -23.15
N LYS A 27 -6.06 -3.32 -23.47
CA LYS A 27 -5.19 -4.02 -22.51
C LYS A 27 -4.30 -3.06 -21.73
N ALA A 28 -3.98 -1.89 -22.28
CA ALA A 28 -3.16 -0.85 -21.63
C ALA A 28 -3.91 -0.06 -20.56
N MET A 29 -5.26 -0.13 -20.50
CA MET A 29 -6.08 0.63 -19.56
C MET A 29 -6.70 -0.22 -18.44
N GLN A 30 -6.35 -1.49 -18.34
CA GLN A 30 -6.76 -2.30 -17.21
C GLN A 30 -5.67 -2.18 -16.15
N GLU A 31 -5.75 -1.14 -15.31
CA GLU A 31 -4.95 -1.02 -14.10
C GLU A 31 -5.14 -2.31 -13.28
N GLU A 32 -4.07 -3.07 -13.09
CA GLU A 32 -4.14 -4.33 -12.35
C GLU A 32 -4.50 -4.03 -10.90
N ILE A 33 -5.71 -4.45 -10.51
CA ILE A 33 -6.17 -4.29 -9.12
C ILE A 33 -5.30 -5.18 -8.22
N LYS A 34 -4.50 -4.55 -7.37
CA LYS A 34 -3.70 -5.25 -6.37
C LYS A 34 -4.51 -5.48 -5.10
N ASP A 35 -4.28 -6.62 -4.47
CA ASP A 35 -4.73 -6.83 -3.09
C ASP A 35 -3.95 -5.93 -2.14
N GLY A 36 -4.57 -5.54 -1.04
CA GLY A 36 -3.99 -4.67 -0.02
C GLY A 36 -3.52 -5.42 1.20
N VAL A 37 -2.47 -4.91 1.85
CA VAL A 37 -2.01 -5.36 3.16
C VAL A 37 -2.04 -4.19 4.12
N PHE A 38 -2.87 -4.33 5.15
CA PHE A 38 -2.91 -3.43 6.30
C PHE A 38 -1.97 -3.97 7.38
N VAL A 39 -0.88 -3.27 7.63
CA VAL A 39 0.10 -3.64 8.66
C VAL A 39 -0.12 -2.78 9.88
N HIS A 40 -0.53 -3.40 10.98
CA HIS A 40 -0.72 -2.78 12.27
C HIS A 40 0.48 -3.09 13.17
N ILE A 41 1.09 -2.05 13.75
CA ILE A 41 2.22 -2.18 14.67
C ILE A 41 1.90 -1.43 15.95
N SER A 42 1.78 -2.17 17.05
CA SER A 42 1.44 -1.64 18.37
C SER A 42 2.61 -1.58 19.34
N HIS A 43 3.75 -2.19 18.99
CA HIS A 43 4.95 -2.26 19.81
C HIS A 43 6.02 -1.31 19.27
N GLY A 44 6.83 -0.76 20.18
CA GLY A 44 7.85 0.23 19.85
C GLY A 44 9.23 -0.16 20.38
N THR A 45 9.82 0.73 21.16
CA THR A 45 11.18 0.56 21.73
C THR A 45 11.26 -0.57 22.74
N GLU A 46 10.16 -0.95 23.36
CA GLU A 46 10.08 -2.04 24.34
C GLU A 46 10.10 -3.43 23.70
N ASP A 47 9.71 -3.56 22.42
CA ASP A 47 9.81 -4.80 21.66
C ASP A 47 10.33 -4.51 20.23
N PRO A 48 11.64 -4.27 20.08
CA PRO A 48 12.24 -3.99 18.77
C PRO A 48 12.01 -5.10 17.74
N HIS A 49 11.88 -6.35 18.18
CA HIS A 49 11.67 -7.46 17.27
C HIS A 49 10.33 -7.37 16.55
N ARG A 50 9.24 -7.09 17.26
CA ARG A 50 7.92 -6.91 16.66
C ARG A 50 7.89 -5.70 15.72
N MET A 51 8.43 -4.58 16.16
CA MET A 51 8.51 -3.38 15.33
C MET A 51 9.26 -3.65 14.01
N LEU A 52 10.46 -4.22 14.08
CA LEU A 52 11.28 -4.49 12.91
C LEU A 52 10.68 -5.57 12.01
N MET A 53 10.02 -6.58 12.59
CA MET A 53 9.30 -7.59 11.83
C MET A 53 8.14 -6.96 11.04
N GLY A 54 7.33 -6.10 11.66
CA GLY A 54 6.22 -5.42 11.01
C GLY A 54 6.69 -4.53 9.85
N LEU A 55 7.72 -3.71 10.08
CA LEU A 55 8.32 -2.87 9.04
C LEU A 55 8.91 -3.71 7.88
N THR A 56 9.60 -4.81 8.19
CA THR A 56 10.16 -5.72 7.19
C THR A 56 9.05 -6.40 6.36
N MET A 57 7.97 -6.83 7.01
CA MET A 57 6.84 -7.42 6.29
C MET A 57 6.15 -6.41 5.37
N ALA A 58 5.96 -5.18 5.84
CA ALA A 58 5.44 -4.10 5.01
C ALA A 58 6.33 -3.88 3.77
N GLU A 59 7.65 -3.82 3.95
CA GLU A 59 8.58 -3.64 2.84
C GLU A 59 8.52 -4.80 1.83
N ARG A 60 8.46 -6.05 2.29
CA ARG A 60 8.36 -7.22 1.42
C ARG A 60 7.05 -7.27 0.65
N MET A 61 5.92 -7.03 1.34
CA MET A 61 4.60 -7.04 0.71
C MET A 61 4.44 -5.92 -0.33
N SER A 62 5.11 -4.78 -0.13
CA SER A 62 5.06 -3.65 -1.08
C SER A 62 5.67 -3.95 -2.45
N ALA A 63 6.26 -5.12 -2.66
CA ALA A 63 6.80 -5.52 -3.97
C ALA A 63 5.69 -5.71 -5.02
N ASP A 64 4.52 -6.22 -4.61
CA ASP A 64 3.41 -6.56 -5.52
C ASP A 64 2.01 -6.28 -4.93
N LYS A 65 1.92 -5.76 -3.70
CA LYS A 65 0.67 -5.40 -3.03
C LYS A 65 0.61 -3.91 -2.71
N ASP A 66 -0.60 -3.39 -2.59
CA ASP A 66 -0.82 -2.09 -1.96
C ASP A 66 -0.63 -2.24 -0.45
N VAL A 67 0.15 -1.37 0.16
CA VAL A 67 0.46 -1.47 1.59
C VAL A 67 0.14 -0.17 2.30
N ILE A 68 -0.42 -0.27 3.49
CA ILE A 68 -0.59 0.82 4.43
C ILE A 68 -0.14 0.37 5.83
N LEU A 69 0.56 1.25 6.55
CA LEU A 69 0.95 1.00 7.93
C LEU A 69 0.14 1.88 8.87
N TYR A 70 -0.33 1.28 9.94
CA TYR A 70 -0.93 1.96 11.08
C TYR A 70 -0.15 1.63 12.35
N ILE A 71 0.31 2.67 13.02
CA ILE A 71 1.17 2.57 14.21
C ILE A 71 0.46 3.22 15.38
N ASP A 72 0.32 2.49 16.48
CA ASP A 72 -0.35 2.95 17.69
C ASP A 72 0.37 2.50 18.97
N ILE A 73 -0.26 2.70 20.09
CA ILE A 73 0.24 2.37 21.45
C ILE A 73 1.69 2.84 21.61
N THR A 74 2.63 1.95 21.96
CA THR A 74 4.04 2.26 22.14
C THR A 74 4.81 2.34 20.81
N GLY A 75 4.26 1.83 19.72
CA GLY A 75 4.82 2.00 18.37
C GLY A 75 5.02 3.45 17.96
N ILE A 76 4.23 4.39 18.56
CA ILE A 76 4.38 5.83 18.34
C ILE A 76 5.82 6.32 18.58
N ASP A 77 6.52 5.76 19.57
CA ASP A 77 7.86 6.20 19.95
C ASP A 77 8.90 6.02 18.82
N VAL A 78 8.60 5.17 17.82
CA VAL A 78 9.53 4.87 16.71
C VAL A 78 9.28 5.76 15.49
N VAL A 79 8.14 6.46 15.44
CA VAL A 79 7.74 7.31 14.31
C VAL A 79 7.84 8.80 14.58
N LEU A 80 8.48 9.19 15.69
CA LEU A 80 8.76 10.58 16.03
C LEU A 80 10.08 11.06 15.42
N LYS A 81 10.25 12.38 15.30
CA LYS A 81 11.50 13.01 14.81
C LYS A 81 12.71 12.59 15.62
N ASP A 82 12.54 12.51 16.95
CA ASP A 82 13.61 12.20 17.92
C ASP A 82 13.69 10.72 18.26
N SER A 83 12.98 9.84 17.51
CA SER A 83 12.96 8.41 17.78
C SER A 83 14.37 7.79 17.68
N PRO A 84 14.70 6.81 18.54
CA PRO A 84 15.91 6.03 18.39
C PRO A 84 15.88 5.21 17.10
N ASP A 85 17.04 4.84 16.58
CA ASP A 85 17.14 3.87 15.51
C ASP A 85 17.23 2.46 16.10
N LEU A 86 16.15 1.69 15.96
CA LEU A 86 16.11 0.32 16.48
C LEU A 86 16.90 -0.60 15.55
N THR A 87 17.75 -1.43 16.15
CA THR A 87 18.59 -2.40 15.45
C THR A 87 18.48 -3.75 16.11
N LEU A 88 18.29 -4.81 15.32
CA LEU A 88 18.28 -6.22 15.75
C LEU A 88 18.64 -7.10 14.56
N GLU A 89 19.73 -7.83 14.63
CA GLU A 89 20.07 -8.79 13.56
C GLU A 89 19.00 -9.90 13.45
N PRO A 90 18.59 -10.32 12.23
CA PRO A 90 19.16 -9.93 10.92
C PRO A 90 18.37 -8.80 10.19
N PHE A 91 17.62 -7.96 10.90
CA PHE A 91 16.80 -6.90 10.29
C PHE A 91 17.63 -5.68 9.90
N ALA A 92 17.19 -4.95 8.88
CA ALA A 92 17.62 -3.57 8.69
C ALA A 92 17.07 -2.69 9.83
N SER A 93 17.72 -1.56 10.12
CA SER A 93 17.28 -0.67 11.19
C SER A 93 15.93 -0.04 10.92
N SER A 94 15.21 0.36 11.99
CA SER A 94 13.88 0.96 11.88
C SER A 94 13.87 2.20 11.01
N LYS A 95 14.85 3.09 11.13
CA LYS A 95 14.94 4.29 10.31
C LYS A 95 15.17 3.94 8.83
N THR A 96 16.01 2.94 8.55
CA THR A 96 16.24 2.47 7.18
C THR A 96 14.96 1.92 6.57
N LEU A 97 14.24 1.05 7.28
CA LEU A 97 12.98 0.45 6.81
C LEU A 97 11.90 1.51 6.57
N ILE A 98 11.72 2.44 7.52
CA ILE A 98 10.76 3.55 7.38
C ILE A 98 11.10 4.41 6.15
N GLN A 99 12.37 4.80 5.98
CA GLN A 99 12.78 5.57 4.82
C GLN A 99 12.56 4.85 3.50
N ASN A 100 12.82 3.54 3.45
CA ASN A 100 12.57 2.73 2.26
C ASN A 100 11.08 2.68 1.91
N LEU A 101 10.21 2.48 2.91
CA LEU A 101 8.77 2.48 2.75
C LEU A 101 8.26 3.83 2.23
N LEU A 102 8.71 4.94 2.83
CA LEU A 102 8.35 6.29 2.40
C LEU A 102 8.82 6.59 0.96
N LYS A 103 10.04 6.18 0.59
CA LYS A 103 10.55 6.30 -0.80
C LYS A 103 9.72 5.53 -1.81
N LYS A 104 9.11 4.42 -1.42
CA LYS A 104 8.17 3.65 -2.24
C LYS A 104 6.77 4.25 -2.28
N GLY A 105 6.52 5.36 -1.58
CA GLY A 105 5.21 6.00 -1.49
C GLY A 105 4.23 5.29 -0.56
N ILE A 106 4.71 4.40 0.30
CA ILE A 106 3.86 3.69 1.27
C ILE A 106 3.40 4.66 2.35
N THR A 107 2.09 4.69 2.60
CA THR A 107 1.49 5.52 3.64
C THR A 107 1.76 4.92 5.02
N ILE A 108 2.39 5.70 5.89
CA ILE A 108 2.60 5.37 7.31
C ILE A 108 1.79 6.35 8.14
N MET A 109 0.92 5.83 9.02
CA MET A 109 0.01 6.61 9.84
C MET A 109 0.19 6.32 11.32
N ALA A 110 0.16 7.39 12.12
CA ALA A 110 0.19 7.33 13.57
C ALA A 110 -1.20 7.57 14.18
N CYS A 111 -1.53 6.83 15.23
CA CYS A 111 -2.78 6.98 15.98
C CYS A 111 -2.84 8.36 16.66
N PRO A 112 -3.85 9.21 16.37
CA PRO A 112 -3.97 10.53 16.99
C PRO A 112 -4.17 10.47 18.51
N THR A 113 -4.90 9.47 18.99
CA THR A 113 -5.17 9.29 20.43
C THR A 113 -3.89 8.85 21.17
N CYS A 114 -3.09 7.96 20.54
CA CYS A 114 -1.84 7.49 21.12
C CYS A 114 -0.77 8.60 21.15
N LEU A 115 -0.69 9.43 20.09
CA LEU A 115 0.15 10.64 20.10
C LEU A 115 -0.19 11.54 21.29
N LYS A 116 -1.47 11.85 21.46
CA LYS A 116 -1.93 12.68 22.57
C LYS A 116 -1.65 12.04 23.92
N ALA A 117 -1.83 10.73 24.06
CA ALA A 117 -1.55 10.01 25.32
C ALA A 117 -0.04 10.04 25.65
N ALA A 118 0.82 10.02 24.64
CA ALA A 118 2.28 10.19 24.78
C ALA A 118 2.72 11.65 25.00
N GLY A 119 1.78 12.61 25.09
CA GLY A 119 2.09 14.03 25.22
C GLY A 119 2.69 14.64 23.95
N LYS A 120 2.42 14.03 22.80
CA LYS A 120 2.93 14.42 21.48
C LYS A 120 1.84 15.01 20.59
N SER A 121 2.25 15.69 19.54
CA SER A 121 1.40 16.33 18.56
C SER A 121 1.75 15.86 17.12
N PRO A 122 0.95 16.16 16.12
CA PRO A 122 1.28 15.83 14.72
C PRO A 122 2.63 16.41 14.26
N GLU A 123 3.03 17.54 14.81
CA GLU A 123 4.28 18.24 14.50
C GLU A 123 5.52 17.48 14.98
N ASP A 124 5.35 16.55 15.94
CA ASP A 124 6.44 15.70 16.46
C ASP A 124 6.72 14.48 15.57
N LEU A 125 5.83 14.17 14.62
CA LEU A 125 6.01 13.04 13.69
C LEU A 125 7.21 13.27 12.77
N ALA A 126 7.93 12.20 12.46
CA ALA A 126 8.98 12.22 11.46
C ALA A 126 8.42 12.58 10.07
N GLU A 127 9.27 13.17 9.23
CA GLU A 127 8.89 13.61 7.89
C GLU A 127 8.31 12.44 7.06
N GLY A 128 7.20 12.71 6.37
CA GLY A 128 6.50 11.72 5.54
C GLY A 128 5.50 10.85 6.31
N ILE A 129 5.49 10.89 7.64
CA ILE A 129 4.51 10.18 8.47
C ILE A 129 3.33 11.10 8.79
N SER A 130 2.11 10.59 8.69
CA SER A 130 0.89 11.37 8.89
C SER A 130 0.06 10.85 10.06
N VAL A 131 -0.82 11.69 10.59
CA VAL A 131 -1.86 11.24 11.51
C VAL A 131 -2.86 10.38 10.77
N ALA A 132 -3.38 9.34 11.42
CA ALA A 132 -4.33 8.43 10.82
C ALA A 132 -5.63 9.14 10.43
N ASP A 133 -6.08 8.85 9.22
CA ASP A 133 -7.35 9.27 8.64
C ASP A 133 -8.16 8.02 8.29
N LYS A 134 -9.40 7.97 8.78
CA LYS A 134 -10.29 6.81 8.59
C LYS A 134 -10.49 6.42 7.13
N ASP A 135 -10.54 7.41 6.22
CA ASP A 135 -10.80 7.15 4.81
C ASP A 135 -9.61 6.46 4.12
N LYS A 136 -8.40 6.68 4.61
CA LYS A 136 -7.20 6.00 4.10
C LYS A 136 -7.19 4.50 4.41
N PHE A 137 -7.82 4.05 5.51
CA PHE A 137 -7.91 2.64 5.85
C PHE A 137 -8.65 1.79 4.81
N PHE A 138 -9.57 2.39 4.06
CA PHE A 138 -10.41 1.69 3.09
C PHE A 138 -10.07 2.03 1.64
N ASN A 139 -9.38 3.15 1.40
CA ASN A 139 -9.16 3.68 0.05
C ASN A 139 -7.73 3.43 -0.48
N PHE A 140 -6.87 2.74 0.28
CA PHE A 140 -5.49 2.49 -0.14
C PHE A 140 -5.36 1.38 -1.20
N THR A 141 -6.40 0.55 -1.38
CA THR A 141 -6.47 -0.47 -2.42
C THR A 141 -7.90 -0.61 -2.95
N LYS A 142 -8.05 -1.19 -4.13
CA LYS A 142 -9.33 -1.66 -4.70
C LYS A 142 -9.50 -3.17 -4.60
N GLY A 143 -8.48 -3.89 -4.17
CA GLY A 143 -8.48 -5.33 -3.98
C GLY A 143 -8.97 -5.76 -2.59
N ARG A 144 -8.73 -7.02 -2.27
CA ARG A 144 -9.00 -7.58 -0.93
C ARG A 144 -7.98 -7.04 0.06
N ILE A 145 -8.35 -6.94 1.32
CA ILE A 145 -7.44 -6.48 2.39
C ILE A 145 -7.09 -7.65 3.32
N LEU A 146 -5.81 -7.88 3.49
CA LEU A 146 -5.24 -8.72 4.55
C LEU A 146 -4.72 -7.82 5.66
N THR A 147 -5.07 -8.11 6.91
CA THR A 147 -4.50 -7.45 8.09
C THR A 147 -3.44 -8.32 8.74
N ILE A 148 -2.31 -7.72 9.12
CA ILE A 148 -1.22 -8.34 9.86
C ILE A 148 -0.89 -7.45 11.06
N ASP A 149 -0.79 -8.04 12.25
CA ASP A 149 -0.58 -7.32 13.52
C ASP A 149 0.77 -7.71 14.17
N TYR A 150 1.48 -6.71 14.69
CA TYR A 150 2.77 -6.85 15.39
C TYR A 150 2.83 -6.02 16.66
#